data_866342bb1408213291d81d46bdcf3fdf
#
_entry.id   866342bb1408213291d81d46bdcf3fdf
#
_cell.length_a   1.000
_cell.length_b   1.000
_cell.length_c   1.000
_cell.angle_alpha   90.00
_cell.angle_beta   90.00
_cell.angle_gamma   90.00
#
_symmetry.space_group_name_H-M   'P 1'
#
loop_
_entity.id
_entity.type
_entity.pdbx_description
1 polymer ?
#
loop_
_entity_poly.entity_id
_entity_poly.type
_entity_poly.pdbx_seq_one_letter_code
_entity_poly.pdbx_strand_id
1 'polypeptide(L)'
;MEKLRINKKVLLVAVILVGGCTAASQEPPRNLDDLILEEGRYLDPRTGEFYTGSALKMAPDDEARVAMELNILDGLFHGSYTIHNPELYYIAGPLRTERGAIVIREKMYEKGEFHRGVKTGGVMIYYGDGTLFRSVTYLEDRWHGPLREYRENGELTLQANFINDEMHGFFESYWLNDEILRSGSYNRGERCGTWFDYGNRNEYDPCPDFDADS
;
A
#
# COMPACT_ATOMS: atom_id res chain seq x y z
N MET A 1 -58.90 -43.05 -32.54
CA MET A 1 -58.47 -42.39 -31.32
C MET A 1 -57.54 -43.30 -30.55
N GLU A 2 -56.28 -43.26 -30.86
CA GLU A 2 -55.27 -44.14 -30.33
C GLU A 2 -54.37 -43.40 -29.37
N LYS A 3 -54.39 -43.85 -28.12
CA LYS A 3 -53.58 -43.18 -27.04
C LYS A 3 -52.15 -43.69 -27.09
N LEU A 4 -51.21 -42.80 -27.44
CA LEU A 4 -49.78 -43.04 -27.40
C LEU A 4 -49.31 -43.22 -25.97
N ARG A 5 -48.82 -44.36 -25.56
CA ARG A 5 -48.19 -44.65 -24.28
C ARG A 5 -46.70 -44.27 -24.40
N ILE A 6 -46.27 -43.20 -23.69
CA ILE A 6 -44.88 -42.86 -23.57
C ILE A 6 -44.23 -43.73 -22.50
N ASN A 7 -43.28 -44.54 -22.90
CA ASN A 7 -42.49 -45.41 -22.04
C ASN A 7 -41.36 -44.64 -21.41
N LYS A 8 -41.45 -44.37 -20.09
CA LYS A 8 -40.36 -43.74 -19.32
C LYS A 8 -39.24 -44.74 -19.12
N LYS A 9 -38.20 -44.69 -19.95
CA LYS A 9 -36.91 -45.29 -19.63
C LYS A 9 -36.22 -44.35 -18.63
N VAL A 10 -36.09 -44.84 -17.40
CA VAL A 10 -35.25 -44.20 -16.37
C VAL A 10 -33.81 -44.39 -16.79
N LEU A 11 -33.17 -43.30 -17.25
CA LEU A 11 -31.76 -43.28 -17.51
C LEU A 11 -31.05 -42.99 -16.17
N LEU A 12 -30.43 -44.00 -15.60
CA LEU A 12 -29.59 -43.85 -14.40
C LEU A 12 -28.30 -43.18 -14.84
N VAL A 13 -28.20 -41.85 -14.64
CA VAL A 13 -26.95 -41.12 -14.82
C VAL A 13 -26.13 -41.33 -13.56
N ALA A 14 -25.07 -42.10 -13.68
CA ALA A 14 -24.05 -42.21 -12.64
C ALA A 14 -23.37 -40.84 -12.50
N VAL A 15 -23.64 -40.12 -11.42
CA VAL A 15 -22.90 -38.90 -11.04
C VAL A 15 -21.56 -39.36 -10.52
N ILE A 16 -20.56 -39.27 -11.38
CA ILE A 16 -19.15 -39.35 -10.95
C ILE A 16 -18.90 -38.07 -10.14
N LEU A 17 -18.82 -38.18 -8.82
CA LEU A 17 -18.31 -37.14 -7.94
C LEU A 17 -16.82 -37.01 -8.22
N VAL A 18 -16.47 -36.20 -9.21
CA VAL A 18 -15.15 -35.60 -9.30
C VAL A 18 -15.10 -34.58 -8.17
N GLY A 19 -14.27 -34.84 -7.16
CA GLY A 19 -14.00 -33.93 -6.08
C GLY A 19 -13.39 -32.60 -6.62
N GLY A 20 -14.24 -31.72 -7.09
CA GLY A 20 -13.90 -30.35 -7.38
C GLY A 20 -13.82 -29.62 -6.05
N CYS A 21 -12.67 -29.05 -5.70
CA CYS A 21 -12.61 -27.95 -4.76
C CYS A 21 -13.66 -26.92 -5.22
N THR A 22 -14.78 -26.85 -4.52
CA THR A 22 -15.71 -25.74 -4.65
C THR A 22 -14.93 -24.53 -4.13
N ALA A 23 -14.48 -23.67 -5.05
CA ALA A 23 -14.09 -22.33 -4.65
C ALA A 23 -15.27 -21.78 -3.83
N ALA A 24 -15.06 -21.57 -2.55
CA ALA A 24 -16.04 -20.89 -1.71
C ALA A 24 -16.40 -19.61 -2.46
N SER A 25 -17.67 -19.41 -2.76
CA SER A 25 -18.15 -18.17 -3.37
C SER A 25 -17.79 -17.07 -2.37
N GLN A 26 -16.74 -16.32 -2.67
CA GLN A 26 -16.40 -15.14 -1.86
C GLN A 26 -17.60 -14.20 -1.93
N GLU A 27 -18.14 -13.85 -0.78
CA GLU A 27 -19.17 -12.82 -0.73
C GLU A 27 -18.62 -11.55 -1.39
N PRO A 28 -19.46 -10.79 -2.10
CA PRO A 28 -19.01 -9.53 -2.70
C PRO A 28 -18.49 -8.61 -1.61
N PRO A 29 -17.48 -7.76 -1.92
CA PRO A 29 -16.95 -6.80 -0.97
C PRO A 29 -18.06 -5.92 -0.38
N ARG A 30 -18.00 -5.64 0.92
CA ARG A 30 -18.95 -4.75 1.60
C ARG A 30 -18.50 -3.29 1.44
N ASN A 31 -19.45 -2.36 1.34
CA ASN A 31 -19.11 -0.95 1.51
C ASN A 31 -18.67 -0.70 2.96
N LEU A 32 -17.51 -0.10 3.15
CA LEU A 32 -16.95 0.19 4.48
C LEU A 32 -17.88 1.11 5.29
N ASP A 33 -18.63 2.01 4.60
CA ASP A 33 -19.57 2.92 5.22
C ASP A 33 -20.85 2.23 5.74
N ASP A 34 -21.12 0.99 5.30
CA ASP A 34 -22.20 0.16 5.82
C ASP A 34 -21.82 -0.61 7.09
N LEU A 35 -20.56 -0.55 7.51
CA LEU A 35 -20.08 -1.17 8.74
C LEU A 35 -20.08 -0.16 9.89
N ILE A 36 -20.25 -0.65 11.12
CA ILE A 36 -20.19 0.19 12.32
C ILE A 36 -18.76 0.19 12.86
N LEU A 37 -18.17 1.38 13.01
CA LEU A 37 -16.86 1.53 13.68
C LEU A 37 -17.07 1.76 15.18
N GLU A 38 -16.69 0.80 16.00
CA GLU A 38 -16.77 0.84 17.46
C GLU A 38 -15.42 0.46 18.06
N GLU A 39 -14.90 1.30 18.95
CA GLU A 39 -13.59 1.12 19.59
C GLU A 39 -12.44 0.78 18.63
N GLY A 40 -12.44 1.38 17.42
CA GLY A 40 -11.43 1.18 16.40
C GLY A 40 -11.56 -0.14 15.62
N ARG A 41 -12.67 -0.86 15.75
CA ARG A 41 -12.96 -2.12 15.04
C ARG A 41 -14.29 -2.04 14.28
N TYR A 42 -14.33 -2.66 13.12
CA TYR A 42 -15.51 -2.71 12.26
C TYR A 42 -16.42 -3.88 12.62
N LEU A 43 -17.71 -3.62 12.87
CA LEU A 43 -18.76 -4.63 13.12
C LEU A 43 -19.71 -4.69 11.91
N ASP A 44 -20.23 -5.87 11.64
CA ASP A 44 -21.35 -6.05 10.71
C ASP A 44 -22.66 -5.71 11.45
N PRO A 45 -23.40 -4.65 11.02
CA PRO A 45 -24.65 -4.26 11.69
C PRO A 45 -25.75 -5.31 11.62
N ARG A 46 -25.64 -6.30 10.72
CA ARG A 46 -26.62 -7.38 10.58
C ARG A 46 -26.47 -8.45 11.65
N THR A 47 -25.24 -8.69 12.12
CA THR A 47 -24.92 -9.76 13.08
C THR A 47 -24.52 -9.21 14.45
N GLY A 48 -24.01 -7.97 14.50
CA GLY A 48 -23.38 -7.39 15.70
C GLY A 48 -21.99 -7.94 16.03
N GLU A 49 -21.43 -8.75 15.11
CA GLU A 49 -20.10 -9.35 15.26
C GLU A 49 -19.04 -8.56 14.53
N PHE A 50 -17.75 -8.74 14.91
CA PHE A 50 -16.62 -8.15 14.21
C PHE A 50 -16.57 -8.67 12.76
N TYR A 51 -16.53 -7.73 11.81
CA TYR A 51 -16.53 -8.09 10.40
C TYR A 51 -15.22 -8.76 9.97
N THR A 52 -15.37 -9.80 9.16
CA THR A 52 -14.24 -10.44 8.46
C THR A 52 -14.64 -10.61 6.99
N GLY A 53 -13.84 -10.06 6.09
CA GLY A 53 -14.09 -10.11 4.65
C GLY A 53 -13.45 -8.96 3.89
N SER A 54 -13.72 -8.91 2.58
CA SER A 54 -13.28 -7.79 1.74
C SER A 54 -14.24 -6.61 1.86
N ALA A 55 -13.67 -5.40 1.84
CA ALA A 55 -14.44 -4.16 1.90
C ALA A 55 -13.94 -3.14 0.87
N LEU A 56 -14.85 -2.25 0.46
CA LEU A 56 -14.60 -1.12 -0.43
C LEU A 56 -14.96 0.17 0.30
N LYS A 57 -14.19 1.22 0.08
CA LYS A 57 -14.57 2.61 0.41
C LYS A 57 -14.83 3.34 -0.90
N MET A 58 -16.00 3.93 -1.01
CA MET A 58 -16.32 4.75 -2.18
C MET A 58 -15.74 6.16 -2.02
N ALA A 59 -15.47 6.83 -3.14
CA ALA A 59 -14.96 8.19 -3.10
C ALA A 59 -16.08 9.16 -2.64
N PRO A 60 -15.78 10.16 -1.80
CA PRO A 60 -16.78 11.05 -1.25
C PRO A 60 -17.42 11.98 -2.29
N ASP A 61 -16.76 12.19 -3.43
CA ASP A 61 -17.20 13.02 -4.55
C ASP A 61 -17.86 12.23 -5.69
N ASP A 62 -17.76 10.90 -5.68
CA ASP A 62 -18.32 10.01 -6.70
C ASP A 62 -18.59 8.60 -6.12
N GLU A 63 -19.84 8.32 -5.79
CA GLU A 63 -20.29 7.04 -5.22
C GLU A 63 -20.12 5.83 -6.16
N ALA A 64 -19.80 6.05 -7.44
CA ALA A 64 -19.51 4.98 -8.38
C ALA A 64 -18.00 4.66 -8.45
N ARG A 65 -17.13 5.50 -7.86
CA ARG A 65 -15.68 5.36 -7.89
C ARG A 65 -15.16 4.76 -6.59
N VAL A 66 -14.44 3.66 -6.69
CA VAL A 66 -13.76 3.05 -5.56
C VAL A 66 -12.55 3.90 -5.16
N ALA A 67 -12.49 4.32 -3.90
CA ALA A 67 -11.36 5.02 -3.32
C ALA A 67 -10.38 4.06 -2.63
N MET A 68 -10.90 2.99 -2.01
CA MET A 68 -10.05 2.00 -1.35
C MET A 68 -10.64 0.59 -1.53
N GLU A 69 -9.75 -0.38 -1.72
CA GLU A 69 -10.02 -1.81 -1.66
C GLU A 69 -9.19 -2.38 -0.52
N LEU A 70 -9.80 -3.11 0.39
CA LEU A 70 -9.13 -3.61 1.58
C LEU A 70 -9.75 -4.90 2.10
N ASN A 71 -9.03 -5.56 2.99
CA ASN A 71 -9.50 -6.73 3.70
C ASN A 71 -9.55 -6.43 5.21
N ILE A 72 -10.51 -7.05 5.88
CA ILE A 72 -10.75 -6.92 7.32
C ILE A 72 -10.73 -8.32 7.94
N LEU A 73 -10.08 -8.48 9.06
CA LEU A 73 -10.07 -9.68 9.89
C LEU A 73 -10.39 -9.27 11.33
N ASP A 74 -11.44 -9.87 11.89
CA ASP A 74 -11.90 -9.56 13.25
C ASP A 74 -12.09 -8.05 13.49
N GLY A 75 -12.66 -7.33 12.52
CA GLY A 75 -12.91 -5.89 12.58
C GLY A 75 -11.68 -5.00 12.35
N LEU A 76 -10.50 -5.53 12.09
CA LEU A 76 -9.28 -4.77 11.84
C LEU A 76 -8.80 -4.92 10.39
N PHE A 77 -8.25 -3.87 9.78
CA PHE A 77 -7.60 -3.98 8.48
C PHE A 77 -6.50 -5.04 8.52
N HIS A 78 -6.51 -5.95 7.55
CA HIS A 78 -5.58 -7.08 7.51
C HIS A 78 -5.35 -7.58 6.08
N GLY A 79 -4.09 -7.90 5.74
CA GLY A 79 -3.73 -8.33 4.40
C GLY A 79 -3.63 -7.17 3.41
N SER A 80 -3.72 -7.48 2.12
CA SER A 80 -3.49 -6.53 1.04
C SER A 80 -4.56 -5.44 0.96
N TYR A 81 -4.14 -4.25 0.55
CA TYR A 81 -5.02 -3.13 0.23
C TYR A 81 -4.56 -2.40 -1.04
N THR A 82 -5.49 -1.67 -1.63
CA THR A 82 -5.23 -0.68 -2.69
C THR A 82 -5.96 0.62 -2.33
N ILE A 83 -5.25 1.76 -2.40
CA ILE A 83 -5.82 3.10 -2.26
C ILE A 83 -5.65 3.81 -3.60
N HIS A 84 -6.76 4.28 -4.18
CA HIS A 84 -6.77 5.03 -5.42
C HIS A 84 -6.75 6.54 -5.13
N ASN A 85 -5.88 7.26 -5.81
CA ASN A 85 -5.65 8.70 -5.61
C ASN A 85 -5.37 9.06 -4.13
N PRO A 86 -4.31 8.48 -3.51
CA PRO A 86 -3.96 8.78 -2.14
C PRO A 86 -3.71 10.28 -1.96
N GLU A 87 -4.08 10.84 -0.83
CA GLU A 87 -3.95 12.27 -0.56
C GLU A 87 -2.49 12.72 -0.50
N LEU A 88 -2.23 13.97 -0.90
CA LEU A 88 -0.89 14.52 -1.04
C LEU A 88 -0.03 14.42 0.23
N TYR A 89 -0.61 14.76 1.38
CA TYR A 89 0.11 14.72 2.66
C TYR A 89 0.54 13.31 3.04
N TYR A 90 -0.26 12.33 2.62
CA TYR A 90 -0.03 10.92 2.87
C TYR A 90 1.15 10.38 2.05
N ILE A 91 1.26 10.82 0.77
CA ILE A 91 2.38 10.44 -0.09
C ILE A 91 3.66 11.15 0.33
N ALA A 92 3.55 12.43 0.74
CA ALA A 92 4.71 13.25 1.07
C ALA A 92 5.49 12.72 2.28
N GLY A 93 4.80 12.19 3.31
CA GLY A 93 5.44 11.67 4.51
C GLY A 93 6.54 12.60 5.06
N PRO A 94 7.57 12.06 5.71
CA PRO A 94 8.68 12.83 6.28
C PRO A 94 9.52 13.62 5.28
N LEU A 95 9.47 13.28 3.98
CA LEU A 95 10.23 13.98 2.93
C LEU A 95 9.62 15.32 2.50
N ARG A 96 8.43 15.67 2.99
CA ARG A 96 7.73 16.89 2.58
C ARG A 96 8.58 18.17 2.75
N THR A 97 9.38 18.25 3.82
CA THR A 97 10.24 19.38 4.12
C THR A 97 11.44 19.51 3.18
N GLU A 98 11.91 18.39 2.62
CA GLU A 98 13.06 18.34 1.74
C GLU A 98 12.75 18.73 0.28
N ARG A 99 11.52 18.48 -0.18
CA ARG A 99 11.16 18.61 -1.59
C ARG A 99 10.04 19.61 -1.90
N GLY A 100 9.42 20.18 -0.88
CA GLY A 100 8.21 20.97 -1.07
C GLY A 100 7.00 20.08 -1.40
N ALA A 101 5.96 20.67 -1.95
CA ALA A 101 4.75 19.92 -2.31
C ALA A 101 5.02 18.95 -3.47
N ILE A 102 4.81 17.67 -3.25
CA ILE A 102 4.77 16.68 -4.34
C ILE A 102 3.50 16.95 -5.12
N VAL A 103 3.63 17.17 -6.43
CA VAL A 103 2.47 17.29 -7.32
C VAL A 103 1.90 15.89 -7.52
N ILE A 104 0.76 15.60 -6.91
CA ILE A 104 0.00 14.40 -7.24
C ILE A 104 -0.56 14.60 -8.65
N ARG A 105 -0.23 13.67 -9.53
CA ARG A 105 -0.90 13.57 -10.81
C ARG A 105 -2.16 12.72 -10.64
N GLU A 106 -3.20 13.06 -11.37
CA GLU A 106 -4.44 12.28 -11.40
C GLU A 106 -4.14 10.79 -11.63
N LYS A 107 -4.88 9.93 -10.90
CA LYS A 107 -4.85 8.46 -11.03
C LYS A 107 -3.66 7.73 -10.37
N MET A 108 -2.91 8.33 -9.46
CA MET A 108 -1.95 7.57 -8.65
C MET A 108 -2.69 6.55 -7.76
N TYR A 109 -2.02 5.44 -7.45
CA TYR A 109 -2.56 4.45 -6.51
C TYR A 109 -1.45 3.86 -5.64
N GLU A 110 -1.82 3.47 -4.43
CA GLU A 110 -0.94 2.87 -3.42
C GLU A 110 -1.36 1.43 -3.17
N LYS A 111 -0.39 0.53 -3.02
CA LYS A 111 -0.59 -0.86 -2.62
C LYS A 111 0.34 -1.22 -1.47
N GLY A 112 -0.16 -2.02 -0.55
CA GLY A 112 0.60 -2.51 0.59
C GLY A 112 -0.18 -3.54 1.38
N GLU A 113 0.23 -3.74 2.61
CA GLU A 113 -0.38 -4.68 3.53
C GLU A 113 -0.64 -4.05 4.90
N PHE A 114 -1.74 -4.46 5.52
CA PHE A 114 -2.02 -4.24 6.93
C PHE A 114 -1.85 -5.53 7.73
N HIS A 115 -1.32 -5.42 8.91
CA HIS A 115 -1.36 -6.48 9.91
C HIS A 115 -2.06 -6.00 11.17
N ARG A 116 -3.30 -6.50 11.39
CA ARG A 116 -4.15 -6.15 12.57
C ARG A 116 -4.30 -4.63 12.76
N GLY A 117 -4.61 -3.92 11.69
CA GLY A 117 -4.90 -2.49 11.69
C GLY A 117 -3.71 -1.58 11.41
N VAL A 118 -2.49 -2.08 11.41
CA VAL A 118 -1.27 -1.27 11.17
C VAL A 118 -0.61 -1.62 9.84
N LYS A 119 -0.04 -0.64 9.14
CA LYS A 119 0.75 -0.86 7.94
C LYS A 119 2.08 -1.52 8.29
N THR A 120 2.45 -2.53 7.51
CA THR A 120 3.72 -3.24 7.68
C THR A 120 4.27 -3.69 6.33
N GLY A 121 5.59 -3.89 6.26
CA GLY A 121 6.25 -4.35 5.04
C GLY A 121 6.32 -3.29 3.93
N GLY A 122 6.52 -3.74 2.71
CA GLY A 122 6.67 -2.87 1.55
C GLY A 122 5.36 -2.23 1.10
N VAL A 123 5.36 -0.91 0.95
CA VAL A 123 4.29 -0.14 0.33
C VAL A 123 4.81 0.45 -0.97
N MET A 124 4.04 0.29 -2.03
CA MET A 124 4.36 0.75 -3.37
C MET A 124 3.31 1.75 -3.85
N ILE A 125 3.78 2.87 -4.36
CA ILE A 125 2.93 3.92 -4.95
C ILE A 125 3.27 3.98 -6.44
N TYR A 126 2.25 3.99 -7.27
CA TYR A 126 2.38 3.95 -8.71
C TYR A 126 1.78 5.19 -9.34
N TYR A 127 2.33 5.61 -10.47
CA TYR A 127 1.68 6.53 -11.40
C TYR A 127 0.44 5.87 -12.03
N GLY A 128 -0.42 6.67 -12.62
CA GLY A 128 -1.66 6.18 -13.23
C GLY A 128 -1.48 5.22 -14.42
N ASP A 129 -0.31 5.21 -15.05
CA ASP A 129 0.08 4.29 -16.12
C ASP A 129 0.64 2.95 -15.61
N GLY A 130 0.79 2.80 -14.28
CA GLY A 130 1.33 1.61 -13.64
C GLY A 130 2.84 1.65 -13.37
N THR A 131 3.54 2.71 -13.77
CA THR A 131 4.96 2.90 -13.45
C THR A 131 5.15 3.16 -11.95
N LEU A 132 6.15 2.56 -11.34
CA LEU A 132 6.45 2.75 -9.92
C LEU A 132 6.93 4.19 -9.66
N PHE A 133 6.23 4.91 -8.78
CA PHE A 133 6.63 6.22 -8.30
C PHE A 133 7.51 6.11 -7.04
N ARG A 134 7.07 5.31 -6.05
CA ARG A 134 7.79 5.17 -4.77
C ARG A 134 7.64 3.75 -4.22
N SER A 135 8.73 3.24 -3.66
CA SER A 135 8.69 2.10 -2.74
C SER A 135 9.19 2.56 -1.36
N VAL A 136 8.51 2.16 -0.31
CA VAL A 136 8.88 2.47 1.08
C VAL A 136 8.52 1.30 1.97
N THR A 137 9.30 1.07 3.01
CA THR A 137 9.02 0.02 3.99
C THR A 137 8.40 0.63 5.24
N TYR A 138 7.37 -0.02 5.76
CA TYR A 138 6.67 0.33 6.99
C TYR A 138 6.92 -0.71 8.09
N LEU A 139 7.05 -0.23 9.31
CA LEU A 139 6.96 -0.99 10.54
C LEU A 139 6.02 -0.25 11.49
N GLU A 140 4.88 -0.87 11.82
CA GLU A 140 3.88 -0.29 12.74
C GLU A 140 3.46 1.14 12.37
N ASP A 141 2.99 1.34 11.12
CA ASP A 141 2.55 2.61 10.53
C ASP A 141 3.65 3.67 10.34
N ARG A 142 4.92 3.37 10.65
CA ARG A 142 6.05 4.30 10.50
C ARG A 142 6.95 3.87 9.36
N TRP A 143 7.53 4.84 8.67
CA TRP A 143 8.60 4.57 7.71
C TRP A 143 9.80 3.98 8.43
N HIS A 144 10.19 2.78 8.02
CA HIS A 144 11.30 2.05 8.63
C HIS A 144 11.99 1.18 7.57
N GLY A 145 13.28 1.45 7.31
CA GLY A 145 14.02 0.81 6.23
C GLY A 145 14.12 1.65 4.96
N PRO A 146 14.35 1.03 3.79
CA PRO A 146 14.63 1.73 2.55
C PRO A 146 13.40 2.41 1.95
N LEU A 147 13.66 3.60 1.35
CA LEU A 147 12.77 4.31 0.47
C LEU A 147 13.47 4.57 -0.87
N ARG A 148 12.75 4.40 -1.97
CA ARG A 148 13.17 4.79 -3.32
C ARG A 148 12.06 5.53 -4.03
N GLU A 149 12.41 6.57 -4.78
CA GLU A 149 11.49 7.29 -5.66
C GLU A 149 12.00 7.28 -7.10
N TYR A 150 11.05 7.26 -8.02
CA TYR A 150 11.31 7.14 -9.45
C TYR A 150 10.51 8.18 -10.23
N ARG A 151 10.99 8.54 -11.40
CA ARG A 151 10.25 9.29 -12.42
C ARG A 151 9.30 8.37 -13.19
N GLU A 152 8.41 8.96 -13.99
CA GLU A 152 7.53 8.20 -14.90
C GLU A 152 8.30 7.35 -15.94
N ASN A 153 9.51 7.73 -16.28
CA ASN A 153 10.38 6.94 -17.16
C ASN A 153 11.14 5.80 -16.43
N GLY A 154 10.91 5.63 -15.11
CA GLY A 154 11.54 4.61 -14.28
C GLY A 154 12.91 4.97 -13.72
N GLU A 155 13.46 6.16 -14.02
CA GLU A 155 14.74 6.62 -13.47
C GLU A 155 14.63 6.92 -11.98
N LEU A 156 15.63 6.51 -11.19
CA LEU A 156 15.72 6.78 -9.75
C LEU A 156 15.93 8.28 -9.51
N THR A 157 15.15 8.86 -8.64
CA THR A 157 15.27 10.29 -8.26
C THR A 157 15.78 10.49 -6.85
N LEU A 158 15.53 9.50 -5.97
CA LEU A 158 15.94 9.55 -4.57
C LEU A 158 16.00 8.14 -4.00
N GLN A 159 17.01 7.92 -3.16
CA GLN A 159 17.04 6.80 -2.23
C GLN A 159 17.46 7.29 -0.84
N ALA A 160 16.85 6.71 0.18
CA ALA A 160 17.08 7.06 1.58
C ALA A 160 16.73 5.86 2.47
N ASN A 161 17.20 5.90 3.71
CA ASN A 161 16.77 4.98 4.74
C ASN A 161 16.10 5.74 5.89
N PHE A 162 15.19 5.05 6.55
CA PHE A 162 14.39 5.60 7.67
C PHE A 162 14.41 4.65 8.86
N ILE A 163 14.36 5.22 10.06
CA ILE A 163 14.02 4.55 11.31
C ILE A 163 12.93 5.36 11.99
N ASN A 164 11.74 4.77 12.16
CA ASN A 164 10.59 5.40 12.83
C ASN A 164 10.26 6.81 12.34
N ASP A 165 10.12 6.97 11.00
CA ASP A 165 9.84 8.22 10.28
C ASP A 165 11.02 9.21 10.21
N GLU A 166 12.15 8.94 10.85
CA GLU A 166 13.34 9.79 10.78
C GLU A 166 14.33 9.26 9.73
N MET A 167 14.89 10.16 8.89
CA MET A 167 15.97 9.78 7.99
C MET A 167 17.17 9.28 8.80
N HIS A 168 17.67 8.08 8.48
CA HIS A 168 18.78 7.45 9.18
C HIS A 168 19.62 6.60 8.22
N GLY A 169 20.93 6.81 8.21
CA GLY A 169 21.83 6.19 7.25
C GLY A 169 21.91 6.95 5.92
N PHE A 170 22.13 6.22 4.86
CA PHE A 170 22.43 6.76 3.53
C PHE A 170 21.27 7.55 2.92
N PHE A 171 21.60 8.67 2.26
CA PHE A 171 20.71 9.48 1.45
C PHE A 171 21.38 9.87 0.13
N GLU A 172 20.63 9.78 -0.97
CA GLU A 172 21.07 10.25 -2.28
C GLU A 172 19.89 10.71 -3.13
N SER A 173 20.08 11.82 -3.85
CA SER A 173 19.10 12.31 -4.81
C SER A 173 19.80 12.72 -6.12
N TYR A 174 19.05 12.69 -7.24
CA TYR A 174 19.60 12.77 -8.58
C TYR A 174 18.95 13.88 -9.41
N TRP A 175 19.73 14.48 -10.31
CA TRP A 175 19.28 15.36 -11.40
C TRP A 175 18.59 14.55 -12.51
N LEU A 176 18.05 15.27 -13.51
CA LEU A 176 17.43 14.66 -14.70
C LEU A 176 18.43 13.88 -15.59
N ASN A 177 19.71 14.13 -15.46
CA ASN A 177 20.80 13.48 -16.18
C ASN A 177 21.52 12.41 -15.36
N ASP A 178 20.86 11.90 -14.29
CA ASP A 178 21.37 10.90 -13.35
C ASP A 178 22.61 11.32 -12.55
N GLU A 179 23.06 12.59 -12.67
CA GLU A 179 24.11 13.10 -11.78
C GLU A 179 23.60 13.28 -10.36
N ILE A 180 24.49 13.04 -9.39
CA ILE A 180 24.16 13.21 -7.98
C ILE A 180 23.88 14.70 -7.71
N LEU A 181 22.67 14.98 -7.25
CA LEU A 181 22.25 16.28 -6.78
C LEU A 181 22.70 16.53 -5.35
N ARG A 182 22.47 15.55 -4.49
CA ARG A 182 22.79 15.56 -3.07
C ARG A 182 23.09 14.14 -2.60
N SER A 183 24.12 13.98 -1.77
CA SER A 183 24.41 12.70 -1.11
C SER A 183 25.09 12.91 0.25
N GLY A 184 24.86 11.95 1.15
CA GLY A 184 25.44 11.95 2.49
C GLY A 184 24.72 10.97 3.40
N SER A 185 24.86 11.15 4.69
CA SER A 185 24.20 10.34 5.70
C SER A 185 23.43 11.18 6.70
N TYR A 186 22.35 10.61 7.20
CA TYR A 186 21.56 11.16 8.29
C TYR A 186 21.71 10.28 9.55
N ASN A 187 21.73 10.92 10.69
CA ASN A 187 21.54 10.29 11.99
C ASN A 187 20.26 10.85 12.62
N ARG A 188 19.16 10.08 12.60
CA ARG A 188 17.85 10.44 13.17
C ARG A 188 17.39 11.85 12.76
N GLY A 189 17.41 12.12 11.44
CA GLY A 189 16.99 13.38 10.83
C GLY A 189 18.08 14.46 10.74
N GLU A 190 19.23 14.31 11.39
CA GLU A 190 20.34 15.26 11.34
C GLU A 190 21.43 14.78 10.38
N ARG A 191 21.99 15.69 9.58
CA ARG A 191 23.10 15.38 8.69
C ARG A 191 24.36 15.05 9.47
N CYS A 192 25.10 14.04 9.03
CA CYS A 192 26.38 13.67 9.63
C CYS A 192 27.41 13.28 8.56
N GLY A 193 28.70 13.33 8.94
CA GLY A 193 29.81 13.00 8.07
C GLY A 193 29.97 13.97 6.89
N THR A 194 30.46 13.46 5.77
CA THR A 194 30.65 14.23 4.54
C THR A 194 29.37 14.27 3.71
N TRP A 195 29.00 15.49 3.30
CA TRP A 195 27.84 15.73 2.41
C TRP A 195 28.25 16.42 1.11
N PHE A 196 27.58 16.04 0.04
CA PHE A 196 27.64 16.73 -1.25
C PHE A 196 26.28 17.36 -1.53
N ASP A 197 26.24 18.68 -1.69
CA ASP A 197 25.04 19.44 -2.02
C ASP A 197 25.33 20.30 -3.25
N TYR A 198 24.66 20.01 -4.40
CA TYR A 198 24.80 20.79 -5.63
C TYR A 198 26.27 20.99 -6.05
N GLY A 199 27.07 19.93 -5.95
CA GLY A 199 28.49 19.94 -6.28
C GLY A 199 29.43 20.50 -5.19
N ASN A 200 28.90 21.00 -4.07
CA ASN A 200 29.69 21.48 -2.95
C ASN A 200 29.84 20.40 -1.88
N ARG A 201 31.05 20.31 -1.33
CA ARG A 201 31.35 19.41 -0.21
C ARG A 201 31.20 20.15 1.11
N ASN A 202 30.46 19.57 2.04
CA ASN A 202 30.24 20.07 3.40
C ASN A 202 30.60 18.96 4.40
N GLU A 203 31.14 19.32 5.55
CA GLU A 203 31.48 18.42 6.64
C GLU A 203 30.58 18.70 7.84
N TYR A 204 30.04 17.63 8.42
CA TYR A 204 29.22 17.63 9.63
C TYR A 204 29.88 16.75 10.69
N ASP A 205 29.30 16.69 11.89
CA ASP A 205 29.76 15.80 12.93
C ASP A 205 29.82 14.34 12.44
N PRO A 206 30.76 13.52 12.93
CA PRO A 206 30.88 12.14 12.50
C PRO A 206 29.57 11.35 12.66
N CYS A 207 29.26 10.50 11.67
CA CYS A 207 28.13 9.59 11.80
C CYS A 207 28.43 8.51 12.85
N PRO A 208 27.39 7.99 13.53
CA PRO A 208 27.50 6.77 14.32
C PRO A 208 27.76 5.56 13.43
N ASP A 209 28.05 4.43 14.05
CA ASP A 209 28.05 3.14 13.38
C ASP A 209 26.59 2.68 13.18
N PHE A 210 26.11 2.75 11.95
CA PHE A 210 24.73 2.41 11.60
C PHE A 210 24.39 0.92 11.72
N ASP A 211 25.42 0.04 11.71
CA ASP A 211 25.21 -1.39 11.85
C ASP A 211 24.83 -1.79 13.29
N ALA A 212 25.07 -0.92 14.26
CA ALA A 212 24.74 -1.15 15.65
C ALA A 212 23.24 -0.93 15.99
N ASP A 213 22.49 -0.26 15.12
CA ASP A 213 21.07 0.12 15.33
C ASP A 213 20.10 -0.67 14.43
N SER A 214 20.58 -1.69 13.66
CA SER A 214 19.78 -2.47 12.70
C SER A 214 19.15 -3.74 13.31
#